data_cb7d5e17e211f2c330859330b205b71d
#
_entry.id   cb7d5e17e211f2c330859330b205b71d
#
_cell.length_a   1.000
_cell.length_b   1.000
_cell.length_c   1.000
_cell.angle_alpha   90.00
_cell.angle_beta   90.00
_cell.angle_gamma   90.00
#
_symmetry.space_group_name_H-M   'P 1'
#
loop_
_entity.id
_entity.type
_entity.pdbx_description
1 polymer ?
#
loop_
_entity_poly.entity_id
_entity_poly.type
_entity_poly.pdbx_seq_one_letter_code
_entity_poly.pdbx_strand_id
1 'polypeptide(L)'
;MCIRDRFNDRAAFLHVGAVIGTIMSANVFFVIIPNQKKVVADLQAGRNPEPNLGLQAKQRSLHNNYLTLPVVLLMVSFHYPVLFGGGAERGWVVIALILLIGGVVRHFFNSQHAGLTGRSLLWQWPTAALLSVALIVFLSPTRSHENLAVSDGRALSIITLHCASCHAAEPADPAFQSPPAGLHLENLEHLRTHGKRVLKQAVTSQAMPLGNRTGMTAEERAALGAWIQKHR
;
A
#
# COMPACT_ATOMS: atom_id res chain seq x y z
N MET A 1 1.42 20.42 8.90
CA MET A 1 2.11 20.10 7.64
C MET A 1 2.31 18.59 7.61
N CYS A 2 1.45 17.87 6.92
CA CYS A 2 1.46 16.39 6.89
C CYS A 2 2.48 15.87 5.87
N ILE A 3 3.13 14.74 6.15
CA ILE A 3 3.99 14.01 5.19
C ILE A 3 3.25 13.79 3.86
N ARG A 4 1.95 13.68 3.91
CA ARG A 4 1.04 13.51 2.79
C ARG A 4 1.00 14.68 1.78
N ASP A 5 1.22 15.89 2.21
CA ASP A 5 1.18 17.08 1.33
C ASP A 5 2.43 17.17 0.44
N ARG A 6 3.47 16.41 0.80
CA ARG A 6 4.76 16.40 0.11
C ARG A 6 5.05 15.13 -0.69
N PHE A 7 4.38 14.01 -0.34
CA PHE A 7 4.62 12.72 -0.96
C PHE A 7 3.33 12.17 -1.55
N ASN A 8 3.45 11.51 -2.72
CA ASN A 8 2.34 10.73 -3.25
C ASN A 8 2.02 9.55 -2.33
N ASP A 9 0.81 8.98 -2.43
CA ASP A 9 0.35 7.91 -1.56
C ASP A 9 1.30 6.70 -1.52
N ARG A 10 1.94 6.35 -2.65
CA ARG A 10 2.94 5.27 -2.71
C ARG A 10 4.13 5.53 -1.81
N ALA A 11 4.67 6.75 -1.88
CA ALA A 11 5.80 7.14 -1.05
C ALA A 11 5.40 7.18 0.43
N ALA A 12 4.18 7.64 0.75
CA ALA A 12 3.67 7.66 2.12
C ALA A 12 3.61 6.25 2.73
N PHE A 13 3.08 5.26 2.01
CA PHE A 13 3.05 3.86 2.47
C PHE A 13 4.44 3.28 2.71
N LEU A 14 5.35 3.51 1.74
CA LEU A 14 6.74 3.05 1.87
C LEU A 14 7.44 3.69 3.08
N HIS A 15 7.24 4.99 3.31
CA HIS A 15 7.84 5.67 4.45
C HIS A 15 7.29 5.17 5.79
N VAL A 16 5.98 4.90 5.88
CA VAL A 16 5.41 4.29 7.09
C VAL A 16 6.03 2.92 7.33
N GLY A 17 6.15 2.08 6.29
CA GLY A 17 6.84 0.80 6.38
C GLY A 17 8.31 0.95 6.81
N ALA A 18 9.04 1.92 6.25
CA ALA A 18 10.43 2.19 6.60
C ALA A 18 10.59 2.65 8.06
N VAL A 19 9.71 3.53 8.55
CA VAL A 19 9.70 3.96 9.96
C VAL A 19 9.49 2.78 10.90
N ILE A 20 8.48 1.92 10.61
CA ILE A 20 8.22 0.71 11.40
C ILE A 20 9.44 -0.22 11.36
N GLY A 21 10.01 -0.48 10.17
CA GLY A 21 11.19 -1.32 10.00
C GLY A 21 12.41 -0.78 10.77
N THR A 22 12.59 0.55 10.80
CA THR A 22 13.65 1.20 11.58
C THR A 22 13.45 0.97 13.09
N ILE A 23 12.21 1.12 13.59
CA ILE A 23 11.89 0.83 15.00
C ILE A 23 12.17 -0.64 15.32
N MET A 24 11.79 -1.57 14.44
CA MET A 24 12.06 -3.00 14.63
C MET A 24 13.56 -3.29 14.67
N SER A 25 14.34 -2.70 13.79
CA SER A 25 15.80 -2.83 13.77
C SER A 25 16.42 -2.23 15.02
N ALA A 26 15.97 -1.06 15.45
CA ALA A 26 16.42 -0.42 16.67
C ALA A 26 16.15 -1.30 17.91
N ASN A 27 14.98 -1.92 18.00
CA ASN A 27 14.68 -2.88 19.07
C ASN A 27 15.71 -4.04 19.10
N VAL A 28 16.11 -4.54 17.93
CA VAL A 28 17.10 -5.64 17.86
C VAL A 28 18.47 -5.16 18.32
N PHE A 29 18.98 -4.07 17.74
CA PHE A 29 20.36 -3.64 17.97
C PHE A 29 20.59 -3.01 19.35
N PHE A 30 19.59 -2.26 19.87
CA PHE A 30 19.76 -1.50 21.12
C PHE A 30 19.18 -2.20 22.35
N VAL A 31 18.28 -3.17 22.18
CA VAL A 31 17.65 -3.82 23.33
C VAL A 31 17.86 -5.35 23.31
N ILE A 32 17.46 -6.01 22.22
CA ILE A 32 17.45 -7.49 22.21
C ILE A 32 18.88 -8.04 22.29
N ILE A 33 19.76 -7.66 21.37
CA ILE A 33 21.14 -8.17 21.31
C ILE A 33 21.93 -7.82 22.57
N PRO A 34 21.96 -6.58 23.10
CA PRO A 34 22.70 -6.25 24.29
C PRO A 34 22.23 -7.02 25.53
N ASN A 35 20.92 -7.13 25.72
CA ASN A 35 20.35 -7.84 26.86
C ASN A 35 20.65 -9.35 26.78
N GLN A 36 20.50 -9.94 25.60
CA GLN A 36 20.80 -11.37 25.40
C GLN A 36 22.29 -11.69 25.59
N LYS A 37 23.20 -10.81 25.15
CA LYS A 37 24.64 -10.99 25.38
C LYS A 37 24.97 -11.04 26.88
N LYS A 38 24.36 -10.17 27.70
CA LYS A 38 24.55 -10.18 29.16
C LYS A 38 24.00 -11.46 29.78
N VAL A 39 22.77 -11.84 29.42
CA VAL A 39 22.14 -13.07 29.92
C VAL A 39 22.99 -14.31 29.61
N VAL A 40 23.47 -14.43 28.37
CA VAL A 40 24.32 -15.56 27.95
C VAL A 40 25.65 -15.56 28.69
N ALA A 41 26.30 -14.41 28.87
CA ALA A 41 27.56 -14.31 29.61
C ALA A 41 27.40 -14.72 31.09
N ASP A 42 26.31 -14.34 31.74
CA ASP A 42 26.03 -14.74 33.10
C ASP A 42 25.80 -16.26 33.23
N LEU A 43 24.99 -16.83 32.30
CA LEU A 43 24.76 -18.27 32.26
C LEU A 43 26.07 -19.07 32.03
N GLN A 44 26.93 -18.61 31.12
CA GLN A 44 28.25 -19.24 30.87
C GLN A 44 29.18 -19.17 32.08
N ALA A 45 29.05 -18.11 32.88
CA ALA A 45 29.82 -17.94 34.11
C ALA A 45 29.18 -18.64 35.34
N GLY A 46 28.11 -19.40 35.14
CA GLY A 46 27.37 -20.06 36.22
C GLY A 46 26.60 -19.11 37.16
N ARG A 47 26.39 -17.86 36.76
CA ARG A 47 25.64 -16.86 37.50
C ARG A 47 24.18 -16.84 37.07
N ASN A 48 23.29 -16.46 38.00
CA ASN A 48 21.91 -16.19 37.64
C ASN A 48 21.80 -14.83 36.96
N PRO A 49 21.32 -14.78 35.70
CA PRO A 49 21.17 -13.51 34.99
C PRO A 49 20.04 -12.67 35.59
N GLU A 50 20.13 -11.36 35.42
CA GLU A 50 19.08 -10.43 35.84
C GLU A 50 17.77 -10.72 35.06
N PRO A 51 16.64 -11.04 35.74
CA PRO A 51 15.39 -11.45 35.09
C PRO A 51 14.82 -10.41 34.13
N ASN A 52 14.99 -9.12 34.44
CA ASN A 52 14.47 -8.01 33.64
C ASN A 52 15.09 -7.94 32.22
N LEU A 53 16.35 -8.35 32.07
CA LEU A 53 17.02 -8.32 30.77
C LEU A 53 16.34 -9.27 29.77
N GLY A 54 16.03 -10.49 30.23
CA GLY A 54 15.33 -11.49 29.44
C GLY A 54 13.89 -11.05 29.10
N LEU A 55 13.18 -10.49 30.09
CA LEU A 55 11.81 -10.00 29.89
C LEU A 55 11.73 -8.85 28.87
N GLN A 56 12.62 -7.87 28.97
CA GLN A 56 12.70 -6.76 28.04
C GLN A 56 13.00 -7.24 26.62
N ALA A 57 13.99 -8.12 26.46
CA ALA A 57 14.33 -8.69 25.15
C ALA A 57 13.14 -9.47 24.56
N LYS A 58 12.46 -10.29 25.35
CA LYS A 58 11.25 -11.02 24.94
C LYS A 58 10.13 -10.08 24.53
N GLN A 59 9.87 -9.03 25.30
CA GLN A 59 8.82 -8.04 24.97
C GLN A 59 9.10 -7.33 23.64
N ARG A 60 10.34 -6.88 23.41
CA ARG A 60 10.71 -6.23 22.16
C ARG A 60 10.67 -7.18 20.95
N SER A 61 11.08 -8.41 21.15
CA SER A 61 10.94 -9.46 20.13
C SER A 61 9.47 -9.72 19.78
N LEU A 62 8.59 -9.74 20.77
CA LEU A 62 7.15 -9.90 20.55
C LEU A 62 6.55 -8.71 19.78
N HIS A 63 6.94 -7.47 20.12
CA HIS A 63 6.51 -6.28 19.37
C HIS A 63 6.95 -6.38 17.89
N ASN A 64 8.22 -6.71 17.63
CA ASN A 64 8.72 -6.90 16.27
C ASN A 64 7.94 -8.00 15.54
N ASN A 65 7.58 -9.06 16.23
CA ASN A 65 6.80 -10.15 15.66
C ASN A 65 5.42 -9.68 15.18
N TYR A 66 4.69 -8.87 15.97
CA TYR A 66 3.41 -8.29 15.56
C TYR A 66 3.54 -7.38 14.34
N LEU A 67 4.63 -6.65 14.21
CA LEU A 67 4.86 -5.69 13.13
C LEU A 67 5.37 -6.34 11.84
N THR A 68 5.80 -7.60 11.86
CA THR A 68 6.43 -8.27 10.72
C THR A 68 5.53 -8.31 9.49
N LEU A 69 4.29 -8.79 9.61
CA LEU A 69 3.37 -8.88 8.47
C LEU A 69 2.98 -7.50 7.93
N PRO A 70 2.57 -6.55 8.79
CA PRO A 70 2.28 -5.19 8.34
C PRO A 70 3.45 -4.52 7.62
N VAL A 71 4.66 -4.57 8.16
CA VAL A 71 5.81 -3.91 7.56
C VAL A 71 6.16 -4.49 6.20
N VAL A 72 6.14 -5.82 6.06
CA VAL A 72 6.39 -6.48 4.77
C VAL A 72 5.35 -6.03 3.74
N LEU A 73 4.06 -6.02 4.09
CA LEU A 73 3.01 -5.60 3.16
C LEU A 73 3.14 -4.12 2.78
N LEU A 74 3.47 -3.23 3.72
CA LEU A 74 3.72 -1.81 3.44
C LEU A 74 4.94 -1.61 2.55
N MET A 75 6.02 -2.37 2.75
CA MET A 75 7.24 -2.27 1.94
C MET A 75 7.04 -2.77 0.50
N VAL A 76 6.23 -3.81 0.28
CA VAL A 76 5.92 -4.31 -1.06
C VAL A 76 4.69 -3.65 -1.70
N SER A 77 4.00 -2.77 -0.98
CA SER A 77 2.73 -2.16 -1.39
C SER A 77 2.82 -1.42 -2.73
N PHE A 78 3.99 -0.86 -3.08
CA PHE A 78 4.17 -0.11 -4.31
C PHE A 78 3.99 -0.99 -5.58
N HIS A 79 4.08 -2.31 -5.47
CA HIS A 79 3.75 -3.25 -6.54
C HIS A 79 2.24 -3.46 -6.72
N TYR A 80 1.43 -2.99 -5.77
CA TYR A 80 -0.02 -3.17 -5.76
C TYR A 80 -0.76 -1.83 -5.86
N PRO A 81 -0.91 -1.27 -7.09
CA PRO A 81 -1.53 0.04 -7.29
C PRO A 81 -2.93 0.18 -6.72
N VAL A 82 -3.66 -0.93 -6.58
CA VAL A 82 -5.01 -0.96 -5.99
C VAL A 82 -5.06 -0.37 -4.57
N LEU A 83 -3.97 -0.48 -3.81
CA LEU A 83 -3.88 0.06 -2.44
C LEU A 83 -3.91 1.59 -2.40
N PHE A 84 -3.63 2.26 -3.51
CA PHE A 84 -3.55 3.71 -3.63
C PHE A 84 -4.75 4.34 -4.37
N GLY A 85 -5.67 3.52 -4.88
CA GLY A 85 -6.76 3.93 -5.76
C GLY A 85 -7.84 4.80 -5.09
N GLY A 86 -7.81 4.96 -3.79
CA GLY A 86 -8.83 5.70 -3.04
C GLY A 86 -8.55 7.20 -2.85
N GLY A 87 -7.44 7.72 -3.39
CA GLY A 87 -7.00 9.09 -3.14
C GLY A 87 -6.40 9.30 -1.75
N ALA A 88 -5.81 10.48 -1.56
CA ALA A 88 -5.05 10.83 -0.36
C ALA A 88 -5.82 10.66 0.96
N GLU A 89 -7.12 10.87 0.96
CA GLU A 89 -7.94 10.80 2.19
C GLU A 89 -8.19 9.37 2.70
N ARG A 90 -8.08 8.37 1.82
CA ARG A 90 -8.35 6.97 2.18
C ARG A 90 -7.12 6.18 2.62
N GLY A 91 -5.92 6.66 2.29
CA GLY A 91 -4.67 5.94 2.53
C GLY A 91 -4.44 5.57 4.00
N TRP A 92 -4.78 6.43 4.96
CA TRP A 92 -4.62 6.14 6.39
C TRP A 92 -5.52 4.98 6.86
N VAL A 93 -6.76 4.87 6.31
CA VAL A 93 -7.67 3.76 6.61
C VAL A 93 -7.07 2.44 6.11
N VAL A 94 -6.51 2.45 4.90
CA VAL A 94 -5.85 1.26 4.32
C VAL A 94 -4.67 0.83 5.20
N ILE A 95 -3.81 1.77 5.62
CA ILE A 95 -2.69 1.47 6.53
C ILE A 95 -3.20 0.91 7.85
N ALA A 96 -4.22 1.52 8.45
CA ALA A 96 -4.80 1.04 9.70
C ALA A 96 -5.36 -0.39 9.57
N LEU A 97 -6.09 -0.68 8.49
CA LEU A 97 -6.60 -2.03 8.23
C LEU A 97 -5.48 -3.05 8.02
N ILE A 98 -4.41 -2.69 7.31
CA ILE A 98 -3.23 -3.54 7.14
C ILE A 98 -2.58 -3.87 8.50
N LEU A 99 -2.41 -2.86 9.36
CA LEU A 99 -1.86 -3.06 10.70
C LEU A 99 -2.75 -3.97 11.56
N LEU A 100 -4.07 -3.77 11.51
CA LEU A 100 -5.03 -4.58 12.25
C LEU A 100 -5.06 -6.04 11.75
N ILE A 101 -5.17 -6.25 10.44
CA ILE A 101 -5.17 -7.61 9.85
C ILE A 101 -3.88 -8.34 10.22
N GLY A 102 -2.73 -7.70 10.00
CA GLY A 102 -1.43 -8.28 10.34
C GLY A 102 -1.30 -8.59 11.83
N GLY A 103 -1.77 -7.67 12.69
CA GLY A 103 -1.80 -7.84 14.14
C GLY A 103 -2.66 -9.02 14.58
N VAL A 104 -3.89 -9.15 14.05
CA VAL A 104 -4.80 -10.24 14.37
C VAL A 104 -4.23 -11.60 13.94
N VAL A 105 -3.69 -11.69 12.71
CA VAL A 105 -3.06 -12.92 12.21
C VAL A 105 -1.86 -13.31 13.07
N ARG A 106 -0.99 -12.35 13.40
CA ARG A 106 0.17 -12.62 14.26
C ARG A 106 -0.23 -12.96 15.69
N HIS A 107 -1.33 -12.40 16.19
CA HIS A 107 -1.86 -12.74 17.50
C HIS A 107 -2.23 -14.23 17.60
N PHE A 108 -2.84 -14.79 16.57
CA PHE A 108 -3.11 -16.23 16.51
C PHE A 108 -1.83 -17.06 16.70
N PHE A 109 -0.81 -16.80 15.88
CA PHE A 109 0.44 -17.55 15.94
C PHE A 109 1.19 -17.35 17.27
N ASN A 110 1.23 -16.12 17.78
CA ASN A 110 1.88 -15.81 19.05
C ASN A 110 1.18 -16.49 20.21
N SER A 111 -0.15 -16.53 20.22
CA SER A 111 -0.95 -17.20 21.25
C SER A 111 -0.76 -18.72 21.20
N GLN A 112 -0.69 -19.30 20.00
CA GLN A 112 -0.40 -20.71 19.81
C GLN A 112 1.01 -21.08 20.33
N HIS A 113 2.03 -20.28 20.03
CA HIS A 113 3.39 -20.47 20.56
C HIS A 113 3.49 -20.25 22.06
N ALA A 114 2.58 -19.48 22.66
CA ALA A 114 2.47 -19.33 24.12
C ALA A 114 1.75 -20.50 24.80
N GLY A 115 1.38 -21.55 24.05
CA GLY A 115 0.72 -22.75 24.58
C GLY A 115 -0.79 -22.60 24.77
N LEU A 116 -1.41 -21.50 24.29
CA LEU A 116 -2.86 -21.36 24.31
C LEU A 116 -3.46 -22.27 23.24
N THR A 117 -4.45 -23.06 23.63
CA THR A 117 -5.15 -23.99 22.72
C THR A 117 -6.66 -23.86 22.89
N GLY A 118 -7.42 -24.33 21.90
CA GLY A 118 -8.86 -24.43 22.00
C GLY A 118 -9.64 -23.30 21.31
N ARG A 119 -10.94 -23.24 21.61
CA ARG A 119 -11.90 -22.32 20.97
C ARG A 119 -11.57 -20.83 21.14
N SER A 120 -10.83 -20.48 22.19
CA SER A 120 -10.38 -19.10 22.44
C SER A 120 -9.45 -18.54 21.37
N LEU A 121 -8.84 -19.39 20.53
CA LEU A 121 -7.99 -18.99 19.43
C LEU A 121 -8.73 -18.86 18.09
N LEU A 122 -9.94 -19.39 17.98
CA LEU A 122 -10.62 -19.45 16.68
C LEU A 122 -11.22 -18.12 16.25
N TRP A 123 -11.41 -17.16 17.14
CA TRP A 123 -12.01 -15.86 16.82
C TRP A 123 -11.13 -15.00 15.89
N GLN A 124 -9.82 -15.23 15.91
CA GLN A 124 -8.88 -14.43 15.08
C GLN A 124 -9.11 -14.63 13.58
N TRP A 125 -9.46 -15.87 13.16
CA TRP A 125 -9.67 -16.15 11.75
C TRP A 125 -10.89 -15.45 11.15
N PRO A 126 -12.10 -15.54 11.75
CA PRO A 126 -13.23 -14.76 11.24
C PRO A 126 -13.01 -13.27 11.35
N THR A 127 -12.29 -12.77 12.35
CA THR A 127 -11.95 -11.35 12.47
C THR A 127 -10.99 -10.92 11.35
N ALA A 128 -9.94 -11.69 11.08
CA ALA A 128 -9.03 -11.40 9.98
C ALA A 128 -9.76 -11.46 8.62
N ALA A 129 -10.64 -12.43 8.42
CA ALA A 129 -11.46 -12.55 7.21
C ALA A 129 -12.40 -11.35 7.06
N LEU A 130 -13.10 -10.93 8.12
CA LEU A 130 -13.99 -9.78 8.10
C LEU A 130 -13.24 -8.49 7.76
N LEU A 131 -12.08 -8.24 8.39
CA LEU A 131 -11.25 -7.08 8.11
C LEU A 131 -10.70 -7.10 6.68
N SER A 132 -10.34 -8.28 6.16
CA SER A 132 -9.88 -8.43 4.78
C SER A 132 -11.01 -8.15 3.77
N VAL A 133 -12.23 -8.65 4.03
CA VAL A 133 -13.41 -8.33 3.22
C VAL A 133 -13.71 -6.84 3.28
N ALA A 134 -13.67 -6.23 4.47
CA ALA A 134 -13.86 -4.79 4.63
C ALA A 134 -12.82 -4.00 3.82
N LEU A 135 -11.55 -4.41 3.82
CA LEU A 135 -10.51 -3.79 3.02
C LEU A 135 -10.79 -3.93 1.52
N ILE A 136 -11.18 -5.14 1.06
CA ILE A 136 -11.52 -5.38 -0.35
C ILE A 136 -12.69 -4.51 -0.79
N VAL A 137 -13.76 -4.46 0.01
CA VAL A 137 -14.94 -3.62 -0.27
C VAL A 137 -14.55 -2.15 -0.30
N PHE A 138 -13.73 -1.70 0.66
CA PHE A 138 -13.25 -0.32 0.73
C PHE A 138 -12.38 0.08 -0.47
N LEU A 139 -11.59 -0.85 -0.99
CA LEU A 139 -10.75 -0.65 -2.18
C LEU A 139 -11.48 -0.90 -3.50
N SER A 140 -12.70 -1.45 -3.45
CA SER A 140 -13.48 -1.71 -4.66
C SER A 140 -13.83 -0.41 -5.36
N PRO A 141 -13.61 -0.32 -6.69
CA PRO A 141 -13.98 0.87 -7.45
C PRO A 141 -15.50 1.07 -7.38
N THR A 142 -15.91 2.29 -7.09
CA THR A 142 -17.31 2.68 -7.18
C THR A 142 -17.78 2.50 -8.62
N ARG A 143 -18.70 1.59 -8.87
CA ARG A 143 -19.32 1.41 -10.20
C ARG A 143 -20.20 2.61 -10.48
N SER A 144 -19.64 3.65 -11.04
CA SER A 144 -20.43 4.75 -11.55
C SER A 144 -19.99 5.02 -12.96
N HIS A 145 -20.61 4.40 -14.01
CA HIS A 145 -20.39 4.99 -15.36
C HIS A 145 -20.87 4.10 -16.54
N GLU A 146 -21.89 3.29 -16.33
CA GLU A 146 -22.34 2.42 -17.44
C GLU A 146 -23.07 3.15 -18.59
N ASN A 147 -23.44 4.44 -18.44
CA ASN A 147 -24.26 5.14 -19.45
C ASN A 147 -23.87 6.58 -19.77
N LEU A 148 -22.61 6.97 -19.59
CA LEU A 148 -22.16 8.29 -20.00
C LEU A 148 -21.80 8.29 -21.50
N ALA A 149 -22.61 9.00 -22.32
CA ALA A 149 -22.25 9.28 -23.70
C ALA A 149 -21.11 10.30 -23.72
N VAL A 150 -19.88 9.83 -23.84
CA VAL A 150 -18.68 10.66 -23.90
C VAL A 150 -18.27 10.88 -25.35
N SER A 151 -18.11 12.15 -25.75
CA SER A 151 -17.63 12.51 -27.08
C SER A 151 -16.13 12.26 -27.22
N ASP A 152 -15.66 12.05 -28.45
CA ASP A 152 -14.25 11.90 -28.78
C ASP A 152 -13.44 13.13 -28.35
N GLY A 153 -13.99 14.34 -28.51
CA GLY A 153 -13.34 15.58 -28.08
C GLY A 153 -13.12 15.62 -26.55
N ARG A 154 -14.11 15.15 -25.76
CA ARG A 154 -13.96 15.08 -24.29
C ARG A 154 -12.89 14.05 -23.89
N ALA A 155 -12.88 12.87 -24.50
CA ALA A 155 -11.86 11.87 -24.23
C ALA A 155 -10.45 12.37 -24.60
N LEU A 156 -10.34 13.03 -25.76
CA LEU A 156 -9.07 13.64 -26.21
C LEU A 156 -8.60 14.73 -25.24
N SER A 157 -9.46 15.62 -24.78
CA SER A 157 -9.11 16.66 -23.80
C SER A 157 -8.57 16.07 -22.51
N ILE A 158 -9.17 14.98 -22.01
CA ILE A 158 -8.75 14.29 -20.80
C ILE A 158 -7.35 13.70 -20.96
N ILE A 159 -7.07 12.97 -22.05
CA ILE A 159 -5.73 12.38 -22.25
C ILE A 159 -4.67 13.45 -22.51
N THR A 160 -4.99 14.53 -23.20
CA THR A 160 -4.06 15.63 -23.40
C THR A 160 -3.67 16.29 -22.09
N LEU A 161 -4.64 16.53 -21.20
CA LEU A 161 -4.40 17.20 -19.92
C LEU A 161 -3.68 16.30 -18.92
N HIS A 162 -4.06 15.00 -18.84
CA HIS A 162 -3.66 14.14 -17.73
C HIS A 162 -2.64 13.06 -18.10
N CYS A 163 -2.45 12.78 -19.39
CA CYS A 163 -1.60 11.69 -19.84
C CYS A 163 -0.42 12.15 -20.71
N ALA A 164 -0.68 13.05 -21.67
CA ALA A 164 0.29 13.43 -22.68
C ALA A 164 1.54 14.13 -22.11
N SER A 165 1.43 14.81 -20.96
CA SER A 165 2.59 15.44 -20.31
C SER A 165 3.76 14.48 -20.05
N CYS A 166 3.44 13.19 -19.77
CA CYS A 166 4.44 12.14 -19.53
C CYS A 166 4.45 11.09 -20.66
N HIS A 167 3.33 10.91 -21.37
CA HIS A 167 3.11 9.85 -22.36
C HIS A 167 3.02 10.36 -23.81
N ALA A 168 3.58 11.51 -24.11
CA ALA A 168 3.82 11.97 -25.46
C ALA A 168 5.12 11.38 -26.04
N ALA A 169 5.28 11.44 -27.37
CA ALA A 169 6.54 11.07 -28.03
C ALA A 169 7.72 11.88 -27.47
N GLU A 170 7.47 13.17 -27.22
CA GLU A 170 8.36 14.09 -26.52
C GLU A 170 7.65 14.54 -25.25
N PRO A 171 7.94 13.90 -24.08
CA PRO A 171 7.31 14.27 -22.83
C PRO A 171 7.61 15.71 -22.41
N ALA A 172 6.60 16.46 -22.03
CA ALA A 172 6.78 17.81 -21.48
C ALA A 172 7.25 17.81 -20.01
N ASP A 173 7.05 16.72 -19.26
CA ASP A 173 7.53 16.58 -17.89
C ASP A 173 9.04 16.27 -17.91
N PRO A 174 9.89 17.15 -17.32
CA PRO A 174 11.35 16.99 -17.35
C PRO A 174 11.86 15.74 -16.61
N ALA A 175 11.02 15.06 -15.85
CA ALA A 175 11.37 13.79 -15.21
C ALA A 175 11.47 12.61 -16.19
N PHE A 176 11.00 12.79 -17.45
CA PHE A 176 10.96 11.73 -18.45
C PHE A 176 11.61 12.19 -19.76
N GLN A 177 12.63 11.48 -20.20
CA GLN A 177 13.27 11.72 -21.51
C GLN A 177 12.55 10.98 -22.67
N SER A 178 11.71 10.02 -22.33
CA SER A 178 10.92 9.22 -23.26
C SER A 178 9.64 8.73 -22.56
N PRO A 179 8.58 8.38 -23.32
CA PRO A 179 7.33 7.95 -22.71
C PRO A 179 7.53 6.69 -21.83
N PRO A 180 7.12 6.72 -20.57
CA PRO A 180 7.29 5.60 -19.65
C PRO A 180 6.67 4.31 -20.20
N ALA A 181 7.41 3.20 -20.12
CA ALA A 181 7.03 1.88 -20.65
C ALA A 181 6.69 1.88 -22.16
N GLY A 182 7.21 2.84 -22.94
CA GLY A 182 6.93 2.98 -24.35
C GLY A 182 5.45 3.24 -24.67
N LEU A 183 4.70 3.78 -23.72
CA LEU A 183 3.26 4.00 -23.86
C LEU A 183 2.99 5.44 -24.34
N HIS A 184 2.51 5.57 -25.56
CA HIS A 184 2.08 6.84 -26.14
C HIS A 184 0.58 7.04 -25.92
N LEU A 185 0.18 8.25 -25.48
CA LEU A 185 -1.21 8.62 -25.22
C LEU A 185 -1.48 10.08 -25.65
N GLU A 186 -1.26 10.38 -26.94
CA GLU A 186 -1.40 11.72 -27.49
C GLU A 186 -2.69 11.89 -28.31
N ASN A 187 -3.29 10.78 -28.74
CA ASN A 187 -4.45 10.78 -29.61
C ASN A 187 -5.41 9.61 -29.27
N LEU A 188 -6.58 9.62 -29.92
CA LEU A 188 -7.62 8.61 -29.66
C LEU A 188 -7.25 7.23 -30.21
N GLU A 189 -6.39 7.14 -31.21
CA GLU A 189 -5.91 5.87 -31.74
C GLU A 189 -5.00 5.16 -30.70
N HIS A 190 -4.09 5.90 -30.11
CA HIS A 190 -3.29 5.42 -29.00
C HIS A 190 -4.17 4.99 -27.81
N LEU A 191 -5.22 5.77 -27.52
CA LEU A 191 -6.16 5.43 -26.46
C LEU A 191 -6.94 4.13 -26.76
N ARG A 192 -7.36 3.90 -28.01
CA ARG A 192 -7.99 2.64 -28.42
C ARG A 192 -7.04 1.46 -28.29
N THR A 193 -5.83 1.60 -28.80
CA THR A 193 -4.80 0.54 -28.77
C THR A 193 -4.45 0.15 -27.35
N HIS A 194 -4.30 1.12 -26.44
CA HIS A 194 -3.87 0.90 -25.07
C HIS A 194 -5.00 0.97 -24.04
N GLY A 195 -6.26 1.02 -24.49
CA GLY A 195 -7.43 1.24 -23.64
C GLY A 195 -7.52 0.30 -22.42
N LYS A 196 -7.18 -0.99 -22.56
CA LYS A 196 -7.15 -1.92 -21.42
C LYS A 196 -6.18 -1.49 -20.33
N ARG A 197 -4.99 -1.04 -20.72
CA ARG A 197 -3.95 -0.58 -19.77
C ARG A 197 -4.38 0.72 -19.10
N VAL A 198 -4.92 1.66 -19.89
CA VAL A 198 -5.43 2.95 -19.40
C VAL A 198 -6.60 2.71 -18.43
N LEU A 199 -7.58 1.88 -18.81
CA LEU A 199 -8.70 1.53 -17.93
C LEU A 199 -8.22 0.96 -16.59
N LYS A 200 -7.27 0.01 -16.63
CA LYS A 200 -6.72 -0.58 -15.41
C LYS A 200 -5.98 0.44 -14.55
N GLN A 201 -5.14 1.30 -15.15
CA GLN A 201 -4.24 2.17 -14.39
C GLN A 201 -4.87 3.51 -14.01
N ALA A 202 -5.67 4.12 -14.89
CA ALA A 202 -6.23 5.44 -14.65
C ALA A 202 -7.65 5.41 -14.07
N VAL A 203 -8.44 4.38 -14.35
CA VAL A 203 -9.84 4.30 -13.90
C VAL A 203 -9.98 3.34 -12.72
N THR A 204 -9.56 2.07 -12.90
CA THR A 204 -9.80 1.03 -11.88
C THR A 204 -8.88 1.18 -10.68
N SER A 205 -7.57 1.21 -10.89
CA SER A 205 -6.59 1.31 -9.79
C SER A 205 -6.25 2.75 -9.41
N GLN A 206 -6.64 3.72 -10.22
CA GLN A 206 -6.32 5.15 -10.07
C GLN A 206 -4.83 5.44 -9.81
N ALA A 207 -3.95 4.51 -10.21
CA ALA A 207 -2.51 4.66 -10.07
C ALA A 207 -1.93 5.76 -10.97
N MET A 208 -2.66 6.07 -12.05
CA MET A 208 -2.35 7.17 -12.99
C MET A 208 -3.48 8.20 -13.00
N PRO A 209 -3.16 9.47 -13.20
CA PRO A 209 -1.82 10.07 -13.27
C PRO A 209 -1.03 9.84 -11.98
N LEU A 210 0.29 9.75 -12.08
CA LEU A 210 1.15 9.41 -10.94
C LEU A 210 0.98 10.42 -9.79
N GLY A 211 0.50 9.92 -8.63
CA GLY A 211 0.18 10.77 -7.48
C GLY A 211 -0.94 11.79 -7.75
N ASN A 212 -1.73 11.59 -8.78
CA ASN A 212 -2.75 12.53 -9.28
C ASN A 212 -2.23 13.98 -9.46
N ARG A 213 -0.99 14.14 -9.91
CA ARG A 213 -0.30 15.44 -10.04
C ARG A 213 -1.03 16.42 -10.97
N THR A 214 -1.79 15.91 -11.92
CA THR A 214 -2.59 16.72 -12.86
C THR A 214 -4.00 17.02 -12.34
N GLY A 215 -4.37 16.56 -11.15
CA GLY A 215 -5.67 16.81 -10.55
C GLY A 215 -6.85 16.13 -11.25
N MET A 216 -6.64 14.96 -11.89
CA MET A 216 -7.70 14.24 -12.60
C MET A 216 -8.85 13.90 -11.65
N THR A 217 -10.06 14.34 -11.97
CA THR A 217 -11.25 14.18 -11.13
C THR A 217 -11.89 12.79 -11.28
N ALA A 218 -12.77 12.43 -10.35
CA ALA A 218 -13.53 11.18 -10.43
C ALA A 218 -14.45 11.14 -11.67
N GLU A 219 -15.01 12.28 -12.06
CA GLU A 219 -15.86 12.44 -13.25
C GLU A 219 -15.07 12.23 -14.54
N GLU A 220 -13.84 12.78 -14.63
CA GLU A 220 -12.96 12.58 -15.77
C GLU A 220 -12.49 11.14 -15.91
N ARG A 221 -12.18 10.46 -14.78
CA ARG A 221 -11.89 9.02 -14.80
C ARG A 221 -13.06 8.21 -15.30
N ALA A 222 -14.24 8.58 -14.88
CA ALA A 222 -15.50 8.03 -15.29
C ALA A 222 -15.73 8.16 -16.78
N ALA A 223 -15.63 9.39 -17.28
CA ALA A 223 -15.79 9.72 -18.68
C ALA A 223 -14.79 8.94 -19.54
N LEU A 224 -13.51 8.92 -19.13
CA LEU A 224 -12.47 8.16 -19.81
C LEU A 224 -12.79 6.65 -19.85
N GLY A 225 -13.25 6.11 -18.73
CA GLY A 225 -13.66 4.70 -18.61
C GLY A 225 -14.83 4.35 -19.54
N ALA A 226 -15.86 5.17 -19.55
CA ALA A 226 -17.05 5.00 -20.43
C ALA A 226 -16.66 5.05 -21.91
N TRP A 227 -15.79 6.02 -22.29
CA TRP A 227 -15.32 6.11 -23.67
C TRP A 227 -14.54 4.86 -24.09
N ILE A 228 -13.59 4.40 -23.27
CA ILE A 228 -12.79 3.21 -23.56
C ILE A 228 -13.67 1.96 -23.70
N GLN A 229 -14.67 1.79 -22.82
CA GLN A 229 -15.58 0.64 -22.87
C GLN A 229 -16.42 0.60 -24.14
N LYS A 230 -16.85 1.76 -24.61
CA LYS A 230 -17.63 1.91 -25.85
C LYS A 230 -16.83 1.61 -27.12
N HIS A 231 -15.51 1.87 -27.10
CA HIS A 231 -14.65 1.78 -28.30
C HIS A 231 -13.66 0.59 -28.23
N ARG A 232 -13.95 -0.38 -27.41
CA ARG A 232 -13.14 -1.58 -27.14
C ARG A 232 -13.39 -2.70 -28.13
#